data_1d392abb9bca76f30d7a687103f25eac
#
_entry.id   1d392abb9bca76f30d7a687103f25eac
#
_cell.length_a   1.000
_cell.length_b   1.000
_cell.length_c   1.000
_cell.angle_alpha   90.00
_cell.angle_beta   90.00
_cell.angle_gamma   90.00
#
_symmetry.space_group_name_H-M   'P 1'
#
loop_
_entity.id
_entity.type
_entity.pdbx_description
1 polymer ?
#
loop_
_entity_poly.entity_id
_entity_poly.type
_entity_poly.pdbx_seq_one_letter_code
_entity_poly.pdbx_strand_id
1 'polypeptide(L)'
;MQGDLSRETFDARKHYTAVRLQQGRVLTDADFNEQGDITRQRLEHLARDVIGASGGPAEGAGFALAGGMAALAVHAQDANSIWIAGQDGVLLVSSNGGGAWTVANTGSTRHLRALARSGSTGWAVGDGGTILRTSNSGSSWTAQACGTLQA
;
A
#
# COMPACT_ATOMS: atom_id res chain seq x y z
N MET A 1 -24.22 -42.95 -5.61
CA MET A 1 -24.79 -41.93 -4.73
C MET A 1 -24.47 -40.58 -5.36
N GLN A 2 -25.42 -39.94 -5.99
CA GLN A 2 -25.29 -38.56 -6.42
C GLN A 2 -25.59 -37.73 -5.19
N GLY A 3 -24.54 -37.10 -4.60
CA GLY A 3 -24.72 -36.12 -3.55
C GLY A 3 -25.45 -34.91 -4.12
N ASP A 4 -26.37 -34.35 -3.36
CA ASP A 4 -27.05 -33.12 -3.72
C ASP A 4 -26.08 -31.96 -3.58
N LEU A 5 -25.21 -31.77 -4.59
CA LEU A 5 -24.22 -30.71 -4.69
C LEU A 5 -24.81 -29.36 -5.15
N SER A 6 -26.12 -29.33 -5.37
CA SER A 6 -26.80 -28.23 -6.08
C SER A 6 -27.47 -27.20 -5.18
N ARG A 7 -27.46 -27.38 -3.86
CA ARG A 7 -28.10 -26.45 -2.94
C ARG A 7 -27.10 -25.43 -2.37
N GLU A 8 -26.88 -24.36 -3.10
CA GLU A 8 -26.26 -23.15 -2.54
C GLU A 8 -27.29 -22.44 -1.63
N THR A 9 -27.09 -22.51 -0.32
CA THR A 9 -27.96 -21.85 0.67
C THR A 9 -27.34 -20.56 1.21
N PHE A 10 -26.04 -20.37 0.98
CA PHE A 10 -25.32 -19.19 1.46
C PHE A 10 -25.68 -17.94 0.65
N ASP A 11 -26.15 -16.89 1.34
CA ASP A 11 -26.37 -15.55 0.78
C ASP A 11 -25.67 -14.50 1.66
N ALA A 12 -24.60 -13.93 1.15
CA ALA A 12 -23.79 -12.92 1.85
C ALA A 12 -24.59 -11.71 2.35
N ARG A 13 -25.71 -11.37 1.67
CA ARG A 13 -26.56 -10.22 2.03
C ARG A 13 -27.37 -10.45 3.30
N LYS A 14 -27.55 -11.71 3.71
CA LYS A 14 -28.32 -12.06 4.90
C LYS A 14 -27.50 -12.00 6.19
N HIS A 15 -26.20 -11.70 6.11
CA HIS A 15 -25.30 -11.52 7.25
C HIS A 15 -25.33 -12.65 8.28
N TYR A 16 -25.34 -13.90 7.81
CA TYR A 16 -25.28 -15.06 8.70
C TYR A 16 -24.00 -15.06 9.53
N THR A 17 -24.12 -15.46 10.79
CA THR A 17 -22.98 -15.54 11.73
C THR A 17 -22.50 -16.96 11.96
N ALA A 18 -23.35 -17.95 11.85
CA ALA A 18 -23.03 -19.36 11.97
C ALA A 18 -24.20 -20.24 11.53
N VAL A 19 -23.91 -21.47 11.12
CA VAL A 19 -24.89 -22.53 11.01
C VAL A 19 -25.07 -23.17 12.40
N ARG A 20 -26.31 -23.22 12.90
CA ARG A 20 -26.64 -23.91 14.16
C ARG A 20 -27.23 -25.27 13.83
N LEU A 21 -26.55 -26.30 14.28
CA LEU A 21 -27.01 -27.67 14.16
C LEU A 21 -27.99 -28.03 15.27
N GLN A 22 -29.11 -28.65 14.93
CA GLN A 22 -30.06 -29.19 15.89
C GLN A 22 -29.68 -30.62 16.26
N GLN A 23 -29.75 -30.95 17.55
CA GLN A 23 -29.50 -32.28 18.04
C GLN A 23 -30.52 -33.27 17.43
N GLY A 24 -30.05 -34.39 16.90
CA GLY A 24 -30.88 -35.42 16.27
C GLY A 24 -31.25 -35.22 14.80
N ARG A 25 -30.71 -34.15 14.17
CA ARG A 25 -30.81 -33.95 12.72
C ARG A 25 -29.60 -34.49 11.97
N VAL A 26 -29.81 -35.07 10.80
CA VAL A 26 -28.69 -35.46 9.93
C VAL A 26 -28.04 -34.20 9.37
N LEU A 27 -26.72 -34.10 9.54
CA LEU A 27 -25.91 -33.07 8.88
C LEU A 27 -25.94 -33.30 7.38
N THR A 28 -26.29 -32.28 6.63
CA THR A 28 -26.24 -32.31 5.17
C THR A 28 -24.95 -31.65 4.67
N ASP A 29 -24.49 -32.02 3.48
CA ASP A 29 -23.34 -31.39 2.83
C ASP A 29 -23.57 -29.88 2.67
N ALA A 30 -24.83 -29.45 2.49
CA ALA A 30 -25.23 -28.06 2.41
C ALA A 30 -24.91 -27.27 3.70
N ASP A 31 -25.16 -27.88 4.88
CA ASP A 31 -24.89 -27.24 6.18
C ASP A 31 -23.37 -27.04 6.39
N PHE A 32 -22.55 -28.01 5.94
CA PHE A 32 -21.11 -27.95 6.00
C PHE A 32 -20.55 -26.89 5.05
N ASN A 33 -21.04 -26.84 3.82
CA ASN A 33 -20.61 -25.87 2.82
C ASN A 33 -20.99 -24.46 3.24
N GLU A 34 -22.20 -24.25 3.74
CA GLU A 34 -22.68 -22.96 4.23
C GLU A 34 -21.82 -22.44 5.41
N GLN A 35 -21.44 -23.31 6.35
CA GLN A 35 -20.52 -22.92 7.43
C GLN A 35 -19.14 -22.54 6.90
N GLY A 36 -18.64 -23.25 5.90
CA GLY A 36 -17.37 -22.94 5.22
C GLY A 36 -17.41 -21.59 4.52
N ASP A 37 -18.49 -21.28 3.83
CA ASP A 37 -18.68 -20.01 3.11
C ASP A 37 -18.83 -18.83 4.07
N ILE A 38 -19.58 -18.98 5.17
CA ILE A 38 -19.66 -17.99 6.24
C ILE A 38 -18.28 -17.69 6.82
N THR A 39 -17.49 -18.72 7.11
CA THR A 39 -16.15 -18.57 7.71
C THR A 39 -15.22 -17.86 6.73
N ARG A 40 -15.21 -18.25 5.46
CA ARG A 40 -14.40 -17.61 4.41
C ARG A 40 -14.75 -16.14 4.26
N GLN A 41 -16.03 -15.80 4.15
CA GLN A 41 -16.47 -14.41 4.03
C GLN A 41 -16.05 -13.55 5.23
N ARG A 42 -16.14 -14.10 6.45
CA ARG A 42 -15.70 -13.38 7.65
C ARG A 42 -14.20 -13.12 7.66
N LEU A 43 -13.40 -14.11 7.22
CA LEU A 43 -11.95 -13.94 7.08
C LEU A 43 -11.60 -12.91 6.00
N GLU A 44 -12.32 -12.89 4.87
CA GLU A 44 -12.13 -11.90 3.82
C GLU A 44 -12.48 -10.48 4.28
N HIS A 45 -13.58 -10.32 5.03
CA HIS A 45 -13.95 -9.04 5.61
C HIS A 45 -12.92 -8.59 6.65
N LEU A 46 -12.53 -9.48 7.57
CA LEU A 46 -11.50 -9.19 8.57
C LEU A 46 -10.16 -8.82 7.91
N ALA A 47 -9.75 -9.58 6.89
CA ALA A 47 -8.53 -9.28 6.15
C ALA A 47 -8.61 -7.91 5.45
N ARG A 48 -9.76 -7.56 4.85
CA ARG A 48 -9.98 -6.25 4.22
C ARG A 48 -9.96 -5.11 5.24
N ASP A 49 -10.56 -5.31 6.41
CA ASP A 49 -10.62 -4.30 7.46
C ASP A 49 -9.26 -4.10 8.16
N VAL A 50 -8.49 -5.18 8.34
CA VAL A 50 -7.20 -5.15 9.03
C VAL A 50 -6.03 -4.87 8.09
N ILE A 51 -6.07 -5.46 6.87
CA ILE A 51 -4.96 -5.36 5.90
C ILE A 51 -5.18 -4.19 4.94
N GLY A 52 -6.42 -3.71 4.76
CA GLY A 52 -6.76 -2.65 3.82
C GLY A 52 -6.61 -3.06 2.36
N ALA A 53 -6.98 -2.16 1.45
CA ALA A 53 -6.97 -2.42 0.01
C ALA A 53 -5.57 -2.56 -0.61
N SER A 54 -4.52 -2.20 0.10
CA SER A 54 -3.12 -2.22 -0.36
C SER A 54 -2.27 -3.35 0.22
N GLY A 55 -2.87 -4.30 0.93
CA GLY A 55 -2.16 -5.48 1.46
C GLY A 55 -1.30 -5.22 2.70
N GLY A 56 -1.47 -4.09 3.37
CA GLY A 56 -0.84 -3.77 4.66
C GLY A 56 -1.88 -3.53 5.75
N PRO A 57 -1.57 -3.73 7.04
CA PRO A 57 -2.47 -3.39 8.13
C PRO A 57 -2.84 -1.91 8.08
N ALA A 58 -4.12 -1.57 8.36
CA ALA A 58 -4.61 -0.19 8.35
C ALA A 58 -3.92 0.69 9.39
N GLU A 59 -3.41 0.08 10.47
CA GLU A 59 -2.59 0.73 11.50
C GLU A 59 -1.33 -0.10 11.76
N GLY A 60 -0.16 0.56 11.77
CA GLY A 60 1.13 -0.07 12.10
C GLY A 60 1.76 -0.90 10.99
N ALA A 61 1.24 -0.91 9.77
CA ALA A 61 2.03 -1.30 8.61
C ALA A 61 3.17 -0.31 8.48
N GLY A 62 4.41 -0.78 8.43
CA GLY A 62 5.63 0.04 8.42
C GLY A 62 5.73 1.09 7.30
N PHE A 63 4.60 1.42 6.66
CA PHE A 63 4.40 2.48 5.68
C PHE A 63 3.11 3.26 5.98
N ALA A 64 2.99 3.84 7.17
CA ALA A 64 2.05 4.93 7.34
C ALA A 64 2.61 6.15 6.60
N LEU A 65 2.24 6.32 5.34
CA LEU A 65 2.41 7.60 4.65
C LEU A 65 1.44 8.57 5.33
N ALA A 66 1.96 9.35 6.26
CA ALA A 66 1.20 10.41 6.92
C ALA A 66 0.62 11.32 5.82
N GLY A 67 -0.73 11.39 5.73
CA GLY A 67 -1.41 12.26 4.80
C GLY A 67 -2.07 11.60 3.58
N GLY A 68 -2.13 10.26 3.49
CA GLY A 68 -2.85 9.57 2.39
C GLY A 68 -2.23 9.77 1.00
N MET A 69 -0.94 10.11 0.94
CA MET A 69 -0.26 10.37 -0.32
C MET A 69 0.20 9.09 -1.00
N ALA A 70 -0.05 8.99 -2.31
CA ALA A 70 0.47 7.88 -3.09
C ALA A 70 1.99 8.01 -3.28
N ALA A 71 2.74 6.98 -2.87
CA ALA A 71 4.14 6.83 -3.23
C ALA A 71 4.21 6.46 -4.73
N LEU A 72 5.03 7.18 -5.47
CA LEU A 72 5.20 6.98 -6.93
C LEU A 72 6.56 6.37 -7.26
N ALA A 73 7.56 6.59 -6.42
CA ALA A 73 8.90 6.03 -6.60
C ALA A 73 9.54 5.72 -5.26
N VAL A 74 10.33 4.65 -5.22
CA VAL A 74 11.17 4.28 -4.08
C VAL A 74 12.58 3.99 -4.57
N HIS A 75 13.58 4.43 -3.80
CA HIS A 75 14.96 4.10 -4.05
C HIS A 75 15.64 3.73 -2.73
N ALA A 76 16.17 2.53 -2.64
CA ALA A 76 17.00 2.07 -1.54
C ALA A 76 18.45 1.99 -2.00
N GLN A 77 19.34 2.72 -1.36
CA GLN A 77 20.77 2.65 -1.63
C GLN A 77 21.41 1.49 -0.87
N ASP A 78 20.94 1.27 0.35
CA ASP A 78 21.35 0.20 1.27
C ASP A 78 20.20 -0.12 2.22
N ALA A 79 20.39 -1.08 3.13
CA ALA A 79 19.36 -1.52 4.06
C ALA A 79 18.84 -0.40 5.00
N ASN A 80 19.59 0.68 5.19
CA ASN A 80 19.23 1.76 6.10
C ASN A 80 18.75 3.01 5.38
N SER A 81 19.27 3.27 4.16
CA SER A 81 19.06 4.52 3.43
C SER A 81 18.02 4.35 2.34
N ILE A 82 16.81 4.82 2.59
CA ILE A 82 15.64 4.64 1.70
C ILE A 82 15.01 6.01 1.44
N TRP A 83 14.69 6.27 0.19
CA TRP A 83 13.95 7.46 -0.25
C TRP A 83 12.65 7.05 -0.91
N ILE A 84 11.60 7.80 -0.63
CA ILE A 84 10.27 7.62 -1.25
C ILE A 84 9.82 8.96 -1.78
N ALA A 85 9.48 9.02 -3.06
CA ALA A 85 8.87 10.18 -3.69
C ALA A 85 7.42 9.91 -4.03
N GLY A 86 6.61 10.94 -3.99
CA GLY A 86 5.17 10.82 -4.18
C GLY A 86 4.51 12.04 -4.79
N GLN A 87 3.20 12.09 -4.58
CA GLN A 87 2.37 13.19 -5.03
C GLN A 87 2.77 14.50 -4.33
N ASP A 88 2.37 15.63 -4.92
CA ASP A 88 2.47 16.99 -4.36
C ASP A 88 3.89 17.39 -3.91
N GLY A 89 4.92 16.85 -4.59
CA GLY A 89 6.31 17.16 -4.31
C GLY A 89 6.86 16.54 -3.05
N VAL A 90 6.14 15.62 -2.42
CA VAL A 90 6.58 14.97 -1.19
C VAL A 90 7.71 13.99 -1.48
N LEU A 91 8.74 14.09 -0.65
CA LEU A 91 9.86 13.19 -0.62
C LEU A 91 10.18 12.85 0.83
N LEU A 92 10.17 11.55 1.13
CA LEU A 92 10.49 11.00 2.43
C LEU A 92 11.89 10.40 2.41
N VAL A 93 12.65 10.62 3.45
CA VAL A 93 14.00 10.09 3.64
C VAL A 93 14.04 9.28 4.93
N SER A 94 14.52 8.06 4.86
CA SER A 94 14.87 7.25 6.03
C SER A 94 16.37 6.95 6.03
N SER A 95 16.98 6.96 7.20
CA SER A 95 18.37 6.58 7.45
C SER A 95 18.50 5.37 8.38
N ASN A 96 17.39 4.72 8.72
CA ASN A 96 17.35 3.60 9.68
C ASN A 96 16.46 2.44 9.20
N GLY A 97 16.47 2.17 7.90
CA GLY A 97 15.75 1.04 7.33
C GLY A 97 14.22 1.19 7.33
N GLY A 98 13.74 2.43 7.38
CA GLY A 98 12.28 2.69 7.43
C GLY A 98 11.71 2.81 8.83
N GLY A 99 12.53 2.70 9.88
CA GLY A 99 12.08 2.85 11.27
C GLY A 99 11.66 4.28 11.64
N ALA A 100 12.17 5.28 10.91
CA ALA A 100 11.72 6.67 10.99
C ALA A 100 11.86 7.34 9.62
N TRP A 101 10.97 8.28 9.33
CA TRP A 101 10.92 9.02 8.09
C TRP A 101 10.94 10.52 8.34
N THR A 102 11.72 11.22 7.54
CA THR A 102 11.79 12.69 7.55
C THR A 102 11.28 13.21 6.21
N VAL A 103 10.39 14.18 6.25
CA VAL A 103 9.92 14.86 5.03
C VAL A 103 11.02 15.83 4.58
N ALA A 104 11.54 15.61 3.37
CA ALA A 104 12.50 16.53 2.77
C ALA A 104 11.77 17.74 2.16
N ASN A 105 12.30 18.92 2.38
CA ASN A 105 11.81 20.13 1.70
C ASN A 105 12.34 20.14 0.26
N THR A 106 11.47 19.81 -0.68
CA THR A 106 11.80 19.78 -2.11
C THR A 106 11.59 21.11 -2.81
N GLY A 107 10.81 22.02 -2.22
CA GLY A 107 10.39 23.28 -2.83
C GLY A 107 9.45 23.09 -4.03
N SER A 108 9.01 21.85 -4.32
CA SER A 108 8.11 21.53 -5.43
C SER A 108 6.75 21.07 -4.92
N THR A 109 5.69 21.41 -5.64
CA THR A 109 4.34 20.88 -5.46
C THR A 109 3.94 19.92 -6.58
N ARG A 110 4.88 19.52 -7.45
CA ARG A 110 4.63 18.62 -8.56
C ARG A 110 4.87 17.18 -8.14
N HIS A 111 4.12 16.25 -8.69
CA HIS A 111 4.33 14.84 -8.43
C HIS A 111 5.73 14.41 -8.84
N LEU A 112 6.45 13.76 -7.94
CA LEU A 112 7.78 13.20 -8.18
C LEU A 112 7.64 11.75 -8.57
N ARG A 113 8.05 11.40 -9.79
CA ARG A 113 7.76 10.11 -10.41
C ARG A 113 8.93 9.14 -10.43
N ALA A 114 10.15 9.66 -10.30
CA ALA A 114 11.33 8.81 -10.26
C ALA A 114 12.41 9.40 -9.35
N LEU A 115 13.21 8.50 -8.79
CA LEU A 115 14.34 8.79 -7.92
C LEU A 115 15.58 8.05 -8.41
N ALA A 116 16.72 8.70 -8.33
CA ALA A 116 18.02 8.09 -8.48
C ALA A 116 18.98 8.64 -7.42
N ARG A 117 19.87 7.78 -6.89
CA ARG A 117 20.86 8.17 -5.90
C ARG A 117 22.19 7.47 -6.16
N SER A 118 23.27 8.19 -5.90
CA SER A 118 24.64 7.66 -5.88
C SER A 118 25.43 8.37 -4.76
N GLY A 119 25.70 7.65 -3.70
CA GLY A 119 26.34 8.22 -2.50
C GLY A 119 25.48 9.31 -1.85
N SER A 120 26.06 10.51 -1.67
CA SER A 120 25.35 11.69 -1.13
C SER A 120 24.57 12.47 -2.19
N THR A 121 24.80 12.20 -3.47
CA THR A 121 24.14 12.89 -4.58
C THR A 121 22.91 12.12 -5.02
N GLY A 122 21.83 12.83 -5.33
CA GLY A 122 20.62 12.22 -5.88
C GLY A 122 19.80 13.18 -6.72
N TRP A 123 18.88 12.60 -7.46
CA TRP A 123 17.95 13.29 -8.35
C TRP A 123 16.55 12.79 -8.12
N ALA A 124 15.60 13.71 -8.18
CA ALA A 124 14.18 13.41 -8.25
C ALA A 124 13.62 14.12 -9.49
N VAL A 125 12.85 13.39 -10.29
CA VAL A 125 12.21 13.95 -11.49
C VAL A 125 10.71 13.74 -11.41
N GLY A 126 9.96 14.66 -12.01
CA GLY A 126 8.51 14.67 -11.89
C GLY A 126 7.80 15.45 -12.99
N ASP A 127 6.52 15.68 -12.73
CA ASP A 127 5.63 16.36 -13.64
C ASP A 127 6.05 17.80 -13.93
N GLY A 128 5.69 18.29 -15.12
CA GLY A 128 5.96 19.66 -15.53
C GLY A 128 7.45 19.96 -15.72
N GLY A 129 8.28 18.96 -16.04
CA GLY A 129 9.71 19.13 -16.22
C GLY A 129 10.47 19.37 -14.92
N THR A 130 9.89 18.96 -13.79
CA THR A 130 10.55 19.08 -12.48
C THR A 130 11.78 18.18 -12.43
N ILE A 131 12.93 18.77 -12.17
CA ILE A 131 14.20 18.08 -11.88
C ILE A 131 14.77 18.68 -10.62
N LEU A 132 14.94 17.85 -9.59
CA LEU A 132 15.53 18.24 -8.33
C LEU A 132 16.84 17.47 -8.12
N ARG A 133 17.83 18.13 -7.54
CA ARG A 133 19.12 17.54 -7.19
C ARG A 133 19.44 17.78 -5.74
N THR A 134 19.98 16.77 -5.09
CA THR A 134 20.63 16.89 -3.78
C THR A 134 22.10 16.52 -3.87
N SER A 135 22.91 17.06 -2.98
CA SER A 135 24.32 16.67 -2.78
C SER A 135 24.64 16.32 -1.33
N ASN A 136 23.62 16.27 -0.46
CA ASN A 136 23.75 16.08 0.98
C ASN A 136 22.79 14.99 1.50
N SER A 137 22.70 13.89 0.76
CA SER A 137 21.90 12.71 1.12
C SER A 137 20.40 13.00 1.31
N GLY A 138 19.86 13.98 0.57
CA GLY A 138 18.44 14.31 0.64
C GLY A 138 18.05 15.34 1.70
N SER A 139 19.01 15.89 2.43
CA SER A 139 18.74 16.92 3.46
C SER A 139 18.24 18.24 2.87
N SER A 140 18.66 18.57 1.65
CA SER A 140 18.12 19.70 0.89
C SER A 140 18.12 19.39 -0.60
N TRP A 141 17.21 20.00 -1.33
CA TRP A 141 17.01 19.81 -2.76
C TRP A 141 17.02 21.13 -3.50
N THR A 142 17.63 21.14 -4.67
CA THR A 142 17.74 22.32 -5.55
C THR A 142 17.13 21.99 -6.90
N ALA A 143 16.22 22.83 -7.36
CA ALA A 143 15.65 22.69 -8.70
C ALA A 143 16.74 22.90 -9.77
N GLN A 144 16.74 22.02 -10.76
CA GLN A 144 17.61 22.11 -11.93
C GLN A 144 16.75 22.56 -13.12
N ALA A 145 17.24 23.54 -13.87
CA ALA A 145 16.62 23.90 -15.13
C ALA A 145 16.93 22.80 -16.16
N CYS A 146 15.91 22.16 -16.74
CA CYS A 146 16.10 21.48 -18.00
C CYS A 146 16.21 22.57 -19.07
N GLY A 147 17.34 22.62 -19.77
CA GLY A 147 17.52 23.60 -20.85
C GLY A 147 16.29 23.57 -21.78
N THR A 148 15.74 24.72 -22.09
CA THR A 148 14.67 24.84 -23.09
C THR A 148 15.18 24.25 -24.39
N LEU A 149 14.53 23.17 -24.85
CA LEU A 149 14.63 22.78 -26.25
C LEU A 149 14.05 23.96 -27.04
N GLN A 150 14.92 24.77 -27.59
CA GLN A 150 14.52 25.71 -28.64
C GLN A 150 14.13 24.84 -29.85
N ALA A 151 12.84 24.92 -30.20
CA ALA A 151 12.32 24.42 -31.48
C ALA A 151 12.82 25.30 -32.64
#